data_d714b992da467068c941974f34563669
#
_entry.id   d714b992da467068c941974f34563669
#
_cell.length_a   1.000
_cell.length_b   1.000
_cell.length_c   1.000
_cell.angle_alpha   90.00
_cell.angle_beta   90.00
_cell.angle_gamma   90.00
#
_symmetry.space_group_name_H-M   'P 1'
#
loop_
_entity.id
_entity.type
_entity.pdbx_description
1 polymer ?
#
loop_
_entity_poly.entity_id
_entity_poly.type
_entity_poly.pdbx_seq_one_letter_code
_entity_poly.pdbx_strand_id
1 'polypeptide(L)'
;MNDIKNKFLSGLLLSCALVFSGCDKFLEINPPYTQDAENYFQSQEDYEQALVGAYDLLQGSFVSVWISEIASDNTIAGGESVNDTQGLHQIDDMTHGGVNLELRSLFRWNYAGITRCNFIMENKDNIDFTGKDKILAETKFLRAFYYFELVKVFGDVPLVINERIGAQQATEIPRTPASEVYAQIEQDLIEAASVLETVSLIKGKATKGAALALLGKAYLYQKKWVEAANTFDEVIASGTYALIDDYTELFSVANENNSETVFDVQYSGAEGGSYGCFICLEGNVGPGFQGIRQYEGPVYGDGNSY
;
A
#
# COMPACT_ATOMS: atom_id res chain seq x y z
N MET A 1 -69.64 23.51 24.29
CA MET A 1 -68.78 22.31 24.39
C MET A 1 -67.91 22.09 23.12
N ASN A 2 -68.37 22.48 21.95
CA ASN A 2 -67.62 22.35 20.69
C ASN A 2 -66.47 23.35 20.51
N ASP A 3 -66.60 24.56 21.07
CA ASP A 3 -65.60 25.62 20.95
C ASP A 3 -64.27 25.32 21.73
N ILE A 4 -64.38 24.64 22.86
CA ILE A 4 -63.25 24.26 23.68
C ILE A 4 -62.50 23.12 23.02
N LYS A 5 -63.19 22.16 22.38
CA LYS A 5 -62.57 21.06 21.63
C LYS A 5 -61.76 21.56 20.42
N ASN A 6 -62.31 22.56 19.70
CA ASN A 6 -61.64 23.12 18.52
C ASN A 6 -60.38 23.91 18.91
N LYS A 7 -60.40 24.64 20.02
CA LYS A 7 -59.22 25.35 20.54
C LYS A 7 -58.13 24.38 21.05
N PHE A 8 -58.53 23.26 21.65
CA PHE A 8 -57.57 22.21 22.08
C PHE A 8 -56.95 21.47 20.89
N LEU A 9 -57.73 21.20 19.82
CA LEU A 9 -57.26 20.54 18.61
C LEU A 9 -56.33 21.46 17.81
N SER A 10 -56.63 22.74 17.76
CA SER A 10 -55.75 23.74 17.11
C SER A 10 -54.46 23.96 17.85
N GLY A 11 -54.48 23.93 19.18
CA GLY A 11 -53.27 24.00 20.03
C GLY A 11 -52.37 22.77 19.87
N LEU A 12 -52.95 21.58 19.76
CA LEU A 12 -52.25 20.34 19.56
C LEU A 12 -51.60 20.25 18.17
N LEU A 13 -52.32 20.72 17.11
CA LEU A 13 -51.79 20.80 15.76
C LEU A 13 -50.62 21.81 15.64
N LEU A 14 -50.71 22.97 16.31
CA LEU A 14 -49.64 23.96 16.36
C LEU A 14 -48.40 23.47 17.11
N SER A 15 -48.60 22.71 18.18
CA SER A 15 -47.53 22.07 18.95
C SER A 15 -46.80 20.97 18.17
N CYS A 16 -47.51 20.15 17.39
CA CYS A 16 -46.94 19.15 16.50
C CYS A 16 -46.12 19.78 15.34
N ALA A 17 -46.56 20.93 14.79
CA ALA A 17 -45.85 21.61 13.71
C ALA A 17 -44.49 22.18 14.15
N LEU A 18 -44.34 22.52 15.44
CA LEU A 18 -43.07 23.03 16.00
C LEU A 18 -42.04 21.91 16.27
N VAL A 19 -42.46 20.66 16.36
CA VAL A 19 -41.55 19.52 16.61
C VAL A 19 -40.85 19.04 15.33
N PHE A 20 -41.39 19.37 14.14
CA PHE A 20 -40.84 18.98 12.84
C PHE A 20 -39.92 20.03 12.21
N SER A 21 -39.71 21.20 12.81
CA SER A 21 -38.73 22.16 12.40
C SER A 21 -37.38 21.90 13.10
N GLY A 22 -36.88 20.70 12.99
CA GLY A 22 -35.50 20.38 13.38
C GLY A 22 -34.58 21.05 12.36
N CYS A 23 -33.73 21.99 12.81
CA CYS A 23 -32.67 22.53 11.99
C CYS A 23 -31.58 21.46 11.85
N ASP A 24 -31.58 20.70 10.76
CA ASP A 24 -30.52 19.73 10.45
C ASP A 24 -29.13 20.37 10.51
N LYS A 25 -29.01 21.63 10.10
CA LYS A 25 -27.75 22.41 10.15
C LYS A 25 -27.24 22.74 11.56
N PHE A 26 -28.04 22.61 12.62
CA PHE A 26 -27.59 22.87 13.97
C PHE A 26 -26.88 21.67 14.62
N LEU A 27 -27.10 20.47 14.05
CA LEU A 27 -26.46 19.22 14.52
C LEU A 27 -25.21 18.87 13.72
N GLU A 28 -24.96 19.51 12.59
CA GLU A 28 -23.73 19.40 11.80
C GLU A 28 -22.66 20.33 12.41
N ILE A 29 -22.04 19.92 13.49
CA ILE A 29 -20.82 20.54 14.00
C ILE A 29 -19.67 19.98 13.16
N ASN A 30 -19.24 20.71 12.13
CA ASN A 30 -17.95 20.48 11.53
C ASN A 30 -16.88 20.95 12.52
N PRO A 31 -16.16 20.05 13.21
CA PRO A 31 -15.12 20.47 14.15
C PRO A 31 -14.06 21.23 13.36
N PRO A 32 -13.69 22.47 13.74
CA PRO A 32 -12.78 23.30 12.95
C PRO A 32 -11.33 22.76 12.89
N TYR A 33 -11.08 21.62 13.53
CA TYR A 33 -9.76 20.99 13.64
C TYR A 33 -9.72 19.53 13.21
N THR A 34 -10.81 18.94 12.71
CA THR A 34 -10.81 17.58 12.13
C THR A 34 -11.08 17.69 10.64
N GLN A 35 -10.07 17.36 9.84
CA GLN A 35 -10.27 17.09 8.43
C GLN A 35 -11.09 15.79 8.32
N ASP A 36 -12.32 15.88 7.86
CA ASP A 36 -13.08 14.70 7.49
C ASP A 36 -12.70 14.26 6.06
N ALA A 37 -12.98 13.02 5.73
CA ALA A 37 -12.62 12.45 4.43
C ALA A 37 -13.32 13.15 3.25
N GLU A 38 -14.45 13.82 3.48
CA GLU A 38 -15.24 14.50 2.45
C GLU A 38 -14.65 15.87 2.08
N ASN A 39 -13.95 16.51 3.04
CA ASN A 39 -13.37 17.84 2.90
C ASN A 39 -11.83 17.83 2.87
N TYR A 40 -11.22 16.65 2.70
CA TYR A 40 -9.76 16.52 2.79
C TYR A 40 -9.04 17.16 1.59
N PHE A 41 -9.46 16.88 0.37
CA PHE A 41 -8.76 17.28 -0.87
C PHE A 41 -9.15 18.70 -1.34
N GLN A 42 -8.62 19.73 -0.67
CA GLN A 42 -8.87 21.15 -0.95
C GLN A 42 -7.66 21.89 -1.53
N SER A 43 -6.47 21.33 -1.40
CA SER A 43 -5.20 21.92 -1.83
C SER A 43 -4.26 20.89 -2.46
N GLN A 44 -3.24 21.35 -3.19
CA GLN A 44 -2.16 20.50 -3.68
C GLN A 44 -1.48 19.74 -2.53
N GLU A 45 -1.25 20.40 -1.39
CA GLU A 45 -0.60 19.81 -0.22
C GLU A 45 -1.38 18.59 0.31
N ASP A 46 -2.71 18.61 0.27
CA ASP A 46 -3.53 17.47 0.68
C ASP A 46 -3.29 16.23 -0.19
N TYR A 47 -3.15 16.43 -1.51
CA TYR A 47 -2.81 15.33 -2.42
C TYR A 47 -1.38 14.81 -2.17
N GLU A 48 -0.43 15.70 -1.93
CA GLU A 48 0.96 15.33 -1.61
C GLU A 48 1.02 14.54 -0.30
N GLN A 49 0.30 14.96 0.74
CA GLN A 49 0.23 14.24 2.02
C GLN A 49 -0.47 12.89 1.88
N ALA A 50 -1.57 12.82 1.13
CA ALA A 50 -2.24 11.55 0.83
C ALA A 50 -1.33 10.59 0.08
N LEU A 51 -0.55 11.09 -0.88
CA LEU A 51 0.44 10.31 -1.62
C LEU A 51 1.57 9.80 -0.71
N VAL A 52 2.09 10.63 0.19
CA VAL A 52 3.05 10.19 1.22
C VAL A 52 2.44 9.07 2.05
N GLY A 53 1.18 9.23 2.47
CA GLY A 53 0.47 8.17 3.17
C GLY A 53 0.31 6.87 2.35
N ALA A 54 0.24 6.93 1.02
CA ALA A 54 0.23 5.74 0.18
C ALA A 54 1.62 5.10 0.04
N TYR A 55 2.70 5.89 0.00
CA TYR A 55 4.09 5.40 0.03
C TYR A 55 4.47 4.77 1.37
N ASP A 56 4.00 5.33 2.47
CA ASP A 56 4.29 4.90 3.83
C ASP A 56 4.14 3.38 4.04
N LEU A 57 3.12 2.78 3.44
CA LEU A 57 2.89 1.34 3.55
C LEU A 57 3.93 0.46 2.82
N LEU A 58 4.78 1.03 1.95
CA LEU A 58 5.87 0.27 1.33
C LEU A 58 6.87 -0.25 2.36
N GLN A 59 7.00 0.41 3.51
CA GLN A 59 7.88 -0.03 4.59
C GLN A 59 7.57 -1.45 5.09
N GLY A 60 6.34 -1.92 4.94
CA GLY A 60 5.94 -3.29 5.26
C GLY A 60 6.32 -4.35 4.21
N SER A 61 6.99 -3.97 3.10
CA SER A 61 7.33 -4.90 1.99
C SER A 61 8.24 -6.06 2.42
N PHE A 62 9.00 -5.91 3.53
CA PHE A 62 9.82 -6.98 4.09
C PHE A 62 9.01 -8.23 4.48
N VAL A 63 7.72 -8.07 4.83
CA VAL A 63 6.83 -9.22 5.15
C VAL A 63 6.67 -10.14 3.94
N SER A 64 6.59 -9.57 2.74
CA SER A 64 6.53 -10.34 1.50
C SER A 64 7.83 -11.11 1.25
N VAL A 65 8.98 -10.50 1.57
CA VAL A 65 10.28 -11.17 1.47
C VAL A 65 10.35 -12.35 2.44
N TRP A 66 9.98 -12.16 3.70
CA TRP A 66 10.00 -13.26 4.68
C TRP A 66 9.11 -14.43 4.27
N ILE A 67 7.88 -14.15 3.88
CA ILE A 67 6.94 -15.19 3.43
C ILE A 67 7.51 -15.93 2.21
N SER A 68 8.12 -15.21 1.28
CA SER A 68 8.69 -15.82 0.07
C SER A 68 9.93 -16.65 0.36
N GLU A 69 10.83 -16.18 1.22
CA GLU A 69 12.04 -16.91 1.60
C GLU A 69 11.71 -18.17 2.39
N ILE A 70 10.81 -18.07 3.37
CA ILE A 70 10.38 -19.21 4.20
C ILE A 70 9.59 -20.25 3.38
N ALA A 71 8.84 -19.82 2.38
CA ALA A 71 8.14 -20.72 1.46
C ALA A 71 9.06 -21.36 0.41
N SER A 72 10.34 -21.00 0.39
CA SER A 72 11.35 -21.52 -0.54
C SER A 72 12.31 -22.49 0.15
N ASP A 73 13.12 -23.20 -0.63
CA ASP A 73 14.17 -24.10 -0.13
C ASP A 73 15.38 -23.34 0.47
N ASN A 74 15.39 -22.02 0.43
CA ASN A 74 16.54 -21.21 0.84
C ASN A 74 16.58 -20.94 2.34
N THR A 75 15.44 -20.94 3.01
CA THR A 75 15.32 -20.54 4.41
C THR A 75 14.31 -21.44 5.13
N ILE A 76 14.48 -21.62 6.41
CA ILE A 76 13.52 -22.32 7.28
C ILE A 76 13.01 -21.38 8.35
N ALA A 77 11.77 -21.57 8.79
CA ALA A 77 11.22 -20.83 9.91
C ALA A 77 11.95 -21.23 11.20
N GLY A 78 12.60 -20.26 11.85
CA GLY A 78 13.29 -20.42 13.13
C GLY A 78 12.38 -20.08 14.31
N GLY A 79 12.99 -19.96 15.50
CA GLY A 79 12.31 -19.58 16.73
C GLY A 79 12.79 -20.37 17.94
N GLU A 80 12.29 -20.04 19.14
CA GLU A 80 12.63 -20.76 20.37
C GLU A 80 11.99 -22.16 20.43
N SER A 81 10.89 -22.35 19.73
CA SER A 81 10.16 -23.61 19.65
C SER A 81 9.25 -23.64 18.42
N VAL A 82 8.70 -24.80 18.11
CA VAL A 82 7.69 -24.99 17.04
C VAL A 82 6.39 -24.18 17.22
N ASN A 83 6.21 -23.59 18.39
CA ASN A 83 5.05 -22.73 18.69
C ASN A 83 5.39 -21.24 18.55
N ASP A 84 6.65 -20.90 18.35
CA ASP A 84 7.06 -19.53 18.13
C ASP A 84 6.78 -19.15 16.67
N THR A 85 6.06 -18.06 16.46
CA THR A 85 5.62 -17.65 15.09
C THR A 85 4.99 -18.79 14.27
N GLN A 86 4.05 -19.50 14.85
CA GLN A 86 3.42 -20.69 14.25
C GLN A 86 2.93 -20.46 12.80
N GLY A 87 2.52 -19.23 12.47
CA GLY A 87 2.13 -18.88 11.11
C GLY A 87 3.25 -19.05 10.09
N LEU A 88 4.49 -18.71 10.44
CA LEU A 88 5.66 -18.89 9.58
C LEU A 88 6.01 -20.37 9.44
N HIS A 89 5.99 -21.16 10.53
CA HIS A 89 6.20 -22.60 10.44
C HIS A 89 5.17 -23.30 9.55
N GLN A 90 3.90 -22.87 9.61
CA GLN A 90 2.88 -23.40 8.70
C GLN A 90 3.15 -23.07 7.23
N ILE A 91 3.76 -21.91 6.93
CA ILE A 91 4.15 -21.55 5.57
C ILE A 91 5.34 -22.40 5.13
N ASP A 92 6.36 -22.56 5.96
CA ASP A 92 7.53 -23.40 5.73
C ASP A 92 7.14 -24.84 5.40
N ASP A 93 6.33 -25.44 6.26
CA ASP A 93 5.84 -26.82 6.12
C ASP A 93 4.75 -26.98 5.03
N MET A 94 4.34 -25.91 4.35
CA MET A 94 3.21 -25.89 3.38
C MET A 94 1.89 -26.42 3.97
N THR A 95 1.69 -26.24 5.29
CA THR A 95 0.50 -26.69 6.02
C THR A 95 -0.45 -25.55 6.37
N HIS A 96 -0.16 -24.33 5.88
CA HIS A 96 -0.97 -23.15 6.13
C HIS A 96 -2.37 -23.27 5.55
N GLY A 97 -3.35 -22.69 6.24
CA GLY A 97 -4.74 -22.62 5.82
C GLY A 97 -5.26 -21.18 5.78
N GLY A 98 -6.54 -21.02 5.47
CA GLY A 98 -7.19 -19.70 5.32
C GLY A 98 -7.23 -18.82 6.56
N VAL A 99 -6.80 -19.31 7.71
CA VAL A 99 -6.71 -18.58 9.00
C VAL A 99 -5.27 -18.22 9.38
N ASN A 100 -4.29 -18.46 8.50
CA ASN A 100 -2.90 -18.12 8.78
C ASN A 100 -2.74 -16.60 9.01
N LEU A 101 -2.11 -16.22 10.13
CA LEU A 101 -2.03 -14.83 10.56
C LEU A 101 -1.09 -14.00 9.69
N GLU A 102 0.00 -14.59 9.22
CA GLU A 102 1.02 -13.91 8.40
C GLU A 102 0.45 -13.60 7.01
N LEU A 103 -0.19 -14.58 6.38
CA LEU A 103 -0.87 -14.37 5.11
C LEU A 103 -2.02 -13.35 5.22
N ARG A 104 -2.76 -13.39 6.34
CA ARG A 104 -3.80 -12.38 6.61
C ARG A 104 -3.22 -10.98 6.77
N SER A 105 -2.08 -10.85 7.43
CA SER A 105 -1.38 -9.57 7.60
C SER A 105 -0.91 -9.03 6.27
N LEU A 106 -0.30 -9.85 5.42
CA LEU A 106 0.10 -9.49 4.06
C LEU A 106 -1.10 -9.02 3.22
N PHE A 107 -2.21 -9.75 3.28
CA PHE A 107 -3.45 -9.40 2.57
C PHE A 107 -3.98 -8.03 3.02
N ARG A 108 -4.14 -7.83 4.33
CA ARG A 108 -4.66 -6.58 4.90
C ARG A 108 -3.78 -5.38 4.63
N TRP A 109 -2.47 -5.56 4.71
CA TRP A 109 -1.51 -4.51 4.46
C TRP A 109 -1.58 -4.01 3.02
N ASN A 110 -1.59 -4.91 2.03
CA ASN A 110 -1.69 -4.51 0.63
C ASN A 110 -3.03 -3.82 0.33
N TYR A 111 -4.15 -4.31 0.88
CA TYR A 111 -5.43 -3.61 0.73
C TYR A 111 -5.48 -2.26 1.44
N ALA A 112 -4.75 -2.06 2.54
CA ALA A 112 -4.60 -0.74 3.13
C ALA A 112 -3.90 0.23 2.16
N GLY A 113 -2.85 -0.22 1.46
CA GLY A 113 -2.18 0.54 0.40
C GLY A 113 -3.12 0.88 -0.77
N ILE A 114 -3.86 -0.10 -1.26
CA ILE A 114 -4.87 0.10 -2.30
C ILE A 114 -5.93 1.12 -1.87
N THR A 115 -6.41 1.04 -0.63
CA THR A 115 -7.40 1.97 -0.08
C THR A 115 -6.87 3.40 -0.04
N ARG A 116 -5.61 3.61 0.35
CA ARG A 116 -4.95 4.93 0.32
C ARG A 116 -4.80 5.44 -1.12
N CYS A 117 -4.44 4.59 -2.07
CA CYS A 117 -4.40 4.95 -3.48
C CYS A 117 -5.80 5.31 -4.01
N ASN A 118 -6.82 4.50 -3.71
CA ASN A 118 -8.18 4.76 -4.14
C ASN A 118 -8.76 6.04 -3.54
N PHE A 119 -8.34 6.42 -2.32
CA PHE A 119 -8.73 7.70 -1.71
C PHE A 119 -8.26 8.90 -2.53
N ILE A 120 -7.07 8.83 -3.11
CA ILE A 120 -6.57 9.86 -4.03
C ILE A 120 -7.36 9.81 -5.34
N MET A 121 -7.55 8.61 -5.90
CA MET A 121 -8.20 8.44 -7.20
C MET A 121 -9.68 8.82 -7.21
N GLU A 122 -10.41 8.58 -6.13
CA GLU A 122 -11.82 8.96 -6.01
C GLU A 122 -11.99 10.48 -5.96
N ASN A 123 -10.98 11.21 -5.50
CA ASN A 123 -10.99 12.67 -5.38
C ASN A 123 -10.18 13.39 -6.46
N LYS A 124 -9.71 12.68 -7.50
CA LYS A 124 -8.82 13.22 -8.55
C LYS A 124 -9.35 14.45 -9.29
N ASP A 125 -10.66 14.65 -9.30
CA ASP A 125 -11.34 15.72 -10.04
C ASP A 125 -11.79 16.90 -9.15
N ASN A 126 -11.49 16.90 -7.84
CA ASN A 126 -11.95 17.94 -6.91
C ASN A 126 -11.30 19.29 -7.19
N ILE A 127 -10.00 19.32 -7.49
CA ILE A 127 -9.24 20.54 -7.81
C ILE A 127 -8.23 20.28 -8.92
N ASP A 128 -7.81 21.34 -9.62
CA ASP A 128 -6.72 21.34 -10.58
C ASP A 128 -5.51 22.10 -10.04
N PHE A 129 -4.32 21.53 -10.23
CA PHE A 129 -3.04 22.16 -9.85
C PHE A 129 -1.89 21.60 -10.70
N THR A 130 -0.78 22.35 -10.75
CA THR A 130 0.41 21.93 -11.49
C THR A 130 1.07 20.73 -10.81
N GLY A 131 1.31 19.65 -11.57
CA GLY A 131 1.90 18.41 -11.04
C GLY A 131 0.89 17.37 -10.59
N LYS A 132 -0.42 17.62 -10.70
CA LYS A 132 -1.48 16.66 -10.39
C LYS A 132 -1.30 15.34 -11.13
N ASP A 133 -1.02 15.39 -12.44
CA ASP A 133 -0.82 14.18 -13.25
C ASP A 133 0.31 13.30 -12.72
N LYS A 134 1.38 13.91 -12.22
CA LYS A 134 2.50 13.18 -11.60
C LYS A 134 2.05 12.47 -10.32
N ILE A 135 1.29 13.14 -9.44
CA ILE A 135 0.73 12.53 -8.23
C ILE A 135 -0.17 11.33 -8.58
N LEU A 136 -1.04 11.49 -9.58
CA LEU A 136 -1.91 10.40 -10.03
C LEU A 136 -1.12 9.25 -10.66
N ALA A 137 -0.04 9.54 -11.38
CA ALA A 137 0.85 8.52 -11.94
C ALA A 137 1.60 7.73 -10.85
N GLU A 138 2.14 8.42 -9.83
CA GLU A 138 2.74 7.78 -8.66
C GLU A 138 1.71 6.93 -7.90
N THR A 139 0.48 7.42 -7.76
CA THR A 139 -0.63 6.67 -7.13
C THR A 139 -0.97 5.38 -7.88
N LYS A 140 -1.00 5.43 -9.22
CA LYS A 140 -1.22 4.23 -10.05
C LYS A 140 -0.08 3.23 -9.92
N PHE A 141 1.17 3.70 -9.93
CA PHE A 141 2.33 2.84 -9.67
C PHE A 141 2.20 2.09 -8.34
N LEU A 142 1.87 2.80 -7.25
CA LEU A 142 1.69 2.21 -5.93
C LEU A 142 0.53 1.22 -5.89
N ARG A 143 -0.60 1.56 -6.50
CA ARG A 143 -1.75 0.66 -6.58
C ARG A 143 -1.42 -0.63 -7.33
N ALA A 144 -0.72 -0.51 -8.45
CA ALA A 144 -0.24 -1.65 -9.21
C ALA A 144 0.73 -2.51 -8.40
N PHE A 145 1.64 -1.90 -7.64
CA PHE A 145 2.56 -2.60 -6.74
C PHE A 145 1.78 -3.43 -5.71
N TYR A 146 0.82 -2.84 -5.00
CA TYR A 146 0.05 -3.55 -3.99
C TYR A 146 -0.80 -4.68 -4.57
N TYR A 147 -1.41 -4.48 -5.74
CA TYR A 147 -2.13 -5.55 -6.44
C TYR A 147 -1.20 -6.65 -6.93
N PHE A 148 0.01 -6.31 -7.38
CA PHE A 148 0.98 -7.30 -7.79
C PHE A 148 1.42 -8.18 -6.61
N GLU A 149 1.64 -7.58 -5.42
CA GLU A 149 1.93 -8.32 -4.20
C GLU A 149 0.79 -9.27 -3.80
N LEU A 150 -0.47 -8.87 -3.99
CA LEU A 150 -1.62 -9.71 -3.73
C LEU A 150 -1.77 -10.86 -4.73
N VAL A 151 -1.75 -10.56 -6.03
CA VAL A 151 -2.06 -11.54 -7.07
C VAL A 151 -1.00 -12.64 -7.17
N LYS A 152 0.28 -12.33 -6.92
CA LYS A 152 1.35 -13.32 -6.95
C LYS A 152 1.25 -14.34 -5.81
N VAL A 153 0.65 -13.97 -4.66
CA VAL A 153 0.50 -14.85 -3.49
C VAL A 153 -0.86 -15.52 -3.44
N PHE A 154 -1.93 -14.79 -3.73
CA PHE A 154 -3.31 -15.25 -3.51
C PHE A 154 -4.04 -15.64 -4.80
N GLY A 155 -3.46 -15.37 -5.98
CA GLY A 155 -4.13 -15.57 -7.26
C GLY A 155 -5.32 -14.61 -7.43
N ASP A 156 -6.54 -15.14 -7.57
CA ASP A 156 -7.74 -14.33 -7.66
C ASP A 156 -7.96 -13.53 -6.37
N VAL A 157 -8.19 -12.24 -6.48
CA VAL A 157 -8.43 -11.32 -5.34
C VAL A 157 -9.51 -10.29 -5.68
N PRO A 158 -10.23 -9.72 -4.70
CA PRO A 158 -11.15 -8.62 -4.97
C PRO A 158 -10.47 -7.44 -5.67
N LEU A 159 -11.00 -6.99 -6.79
CA LEU A 159 -10.49 -5.83 -7.52
C LEU A 159 -11.37 -4.61 -7.22
N VAL A 160 -10.80 -3.64 -6.52
CA VAL A 160 -11.45 -2.37 -6.15
C VAL A 160 -10.60 -1.23 -6.68
N ILE A 161 -11.15 -0.42 -7.58
CA ILE A 161 -10.45 0.67 -8.26
C ILE A 161 -11.26 1.96 -8.21
N ASN A 162 -10.56 3.09 -8.04
CA ASN A 162 -11.12 4.44 -8.10
C ASN A 162 -12.16 4.80 -7.03
N GLU A 163 -12.33 3.97 -6.01
CA GLU A 163 -13.22 4.24 -4.88
C GLU A 163 -12.74 3.52 -3.62
N ARG A 164 -13.13 4.01 -2.47
CA ARG A 164 -13.02 3.29 -1.21
C ARG A 164 -14.31 2.53 -0.97
N ILE A 165 -14.21 1.41 -0.30
CA ILE A 165 -15.35 0.57 0.06
C ILE A 165 -15.52 0.52 1.57
N GLY A 166 -16.77 0.53 2.03
CA GLY A 166 -17.09 0.31 3.44
C GLY A 166 -16.96 -1.16 3.85
N ALA A 167 -16.91 -1.40 5.16
CA ALA A 167 -16.76 -2.74 5.72
C ALA A 167 -17.88 -3.72 5.27
N GLN A 168 -19.10 -3.23 5.11
CA GLN A 168 -20.21 -4.06 4.63
C GLN A 168 -20.00 -4.47 3.16
N GLN A 169 -19.66 -3.51 2.30
CA GLN A 169 -19.40 -3.76 0.87
C GLN A 169 -18.23 -4.74 0.69
N ALA A 170 -17.19 -4.64 1.53
CA ALA A 170 -16.03 -5.51 1.46
C ALA A 170 -16.38 -7.01 1.64
N THR A 171 -17.48 -7.32 2.34
CA THR A 171 -17.94 -8.70 2.53
C THR A 171 -18.70 -9.26 1.33
N GLU A 172 -19.11 -8.40 0.40
CA GLU A 172 -19.96 -8.73 -0.74
C GLU A 172 -19.18 -8.78 -2.07
N ILE A 173 -17.94 -8.24 -2.09
CA ILE A 173 -17.12 -8.22 -3.30
C ILE A 173 -16.52 -9.62 -3.55
N PRO A 174 -16.80 -10.23 -4.70
CA PRO A 174 -16.22 -11.52 -5.06
C PRO A 174 -14.74 -11.38 -5.40
N ARG A 175 -14.05 -12.50 -5.44
CA ARG A 175 -12.70 -12.59 -6.03
C ARG A 175 -12.79 -12.36 -7.53
N THR A 176 -11.95 -11.48 -8.03
CA THR A 176 -11.77 -11.22 -9.45
C THR A 176 -10.68 -12.15 -10.00
N PRO A 177 -10.85 -12.74 -11.19
CA PRO A 177 -9.83 -13.59 -11.79
C PRO A 177 -8.46 -12.89 -11.87
N ALA A 178 -7.39 -13.62 -11.57
CA ALA A 178 -6.03 -13.09 -11.58
C ALA A 178 -5.67 -12.40 -12.91
N SER A 179 -6.17 -12.91 -14.03
CA SER A 179 -5.96 -12.29 -15.35
C SER A 179 -6.52 -10.87 -15.47
N GLU A 180 -7.66 -10.59 -14.84
CA GLU A 180 -8.25 -9.25 -14.82
C GLU A 180 -7.51 -8.33 -13.85
N VAL A 181 -7.03 -8.87 -12.72
CA VAL A 181 -6.17 -8.12 -11.78
C VAL A 181 -4.86 -7.74 -12.47
N TYR A 182 -4.23 -8.66 -13.22
CA TYR A 182 -3.04 -8.33 -14.00
C TYR A 182 -3.32 -7.31 -15.09
N ALA A 183 -4.46 -7.36 -15.77
CA ALA A 183 -4.83 -6.34 -16.75
C ALA A 183 -4.90 -4.94 -16.14
N GLN A 184 -5.44 -4.82 -14.92
CA GLN A 184 -5.45 -3.55 -14.21
C GLN A 184 -4.04 -3.09 -13.79
N ILE A 185 -3.19 -4.02 -13.33
CA ILE A 185 -1.78 -3.72 -13.01
C ILE A 185 -1.05 -3.20 -14.24
N GLU A 186 -1.21 -3.86 -15.39
CA GLU A 186 -0.61 -3.44 -16.65
C GLU A 186 -1.07 -2.03 -17.05
N GLN A 187 -2.38 -1.77 -16.99
CA GLN A 187 -2.94 -0.46 -17.31
C GLN A 187 -2.36 0.62 -16.42
N ASP A 188 -2.38 0.43 -15.10
CA ASP A 188 -1.87 1.40 -14.14
C ASP A 188 -0.38 1.71 -14.38
N LEU A 189 0.43 0.69 -14.69
CA LEU A 189 1.87 0.85 -14.92
C LEU A 189 2.18 1.51 -16.27
N ILE A 190 1.44 1.20 -17.33
CA ILE A 190 1.56 1.85 -18.64
C ILE A 190 1.22 3.34 -18.50
N GLU A 191 0.11 3.66 -17.83
CA GLU A 191 -0.29 5.05 -17.60
C GLU A 191 0.72 5.78 -16.71
N ALA A 192 1.23 5.15 -15.66
CA ALA A 192 2.27 5.72 -14.80
C ALA A 192 3.56 6.00 -15.59
N ALA A 193 4.04 5.03 -16.37
CA ALA A 193 5.27 5.17 -17.18
C ALA A 193 5.16 6.28 -18.24
N SER A 194 3.95 6.58 -18.71
CA SER A 194 3.72 7.65 -19.71
C SER A 194 3.89 9.06 -19.15
N VAL A 195 3.77 9.23 -17.83
CA VAL A 195 3.77 10.52 -17.13
C VAL A 195 5.01 10.71 -16.26
N LEU A 196 5.48 9.64 -15.62
CA LEU A 196 6.59 9.71 -14.67
C LEU A 196 7.91 10.10 -15.37
N GLU A 197 8.69 10.92 -14.67
CA GLU A 197 10.03 11.32 -15.10
C GLU A 197 11.01 10.15 -15.06
N THR A 198 12.03 10.21 -15.90
CA THR A 198 13.10 9.20 -15.93
C THR A 198 13.90 9.18 -14.64
N VAL A 199 14.11 10.35 -14.03
CA VAL A 199 14.85 10.51 -12.77
C VAL A 199 14.04 11.35 -11.80
N SER A 200 13.93 10.92 -10.54
CA SER A 200 13.34 11.71 -9.47
C SER A 200 14.40 12.39 -8.63
N LEU A 201 14.17 13.64 -8.25
CA LEU A 201 15.02 14.38 -7.32
C LEU A 201 14.88 13.86 -5.88
N ILE A 202 13.78 13.19 -5.58
CA ILE A 202 13.49 12.61 -4.26
C ILE A 202 13.70 11.11 -4.36
N LYS A 203 14.64 10.58 -3.57
CA LYS A 203 14.88 9.14 -3.50
C LYS A 203 13.66 8.40 -2.96
N GLY A 204 13.42 7.18 -3.42
CA GLY A 204 12.25 6.39 -3.04
C GLY A 204 10.95 6.75 -3.78
N LYS A 205 10.93 7.81 -4.59
CA LYS A 205 9.78 8.14 -5.45
C LYS A 205 9.81 7.32 -6.74
N ALA A 206 8.61 6.93 -7.21
CA ALA A 206 8.46 6.18 -8.46
C ALA A 206 8.96 6.98 -9.67
N THR A 207 9.66 6.30 -10.55
CA THR A 207 10.17 6.83 -11.82
C THR A 207 9.58 6.06 -12.99
N LYS A 208 9.77 6.55 -14.21
CA LYS A 208 9.42 5.82 -15.42
C LYS A 208 10.08 4.44 -15.45
N GLY A 209 11.34 4.35 -15.08
CA GLY A 209 12.07 3.08 -15.01
C GLY A 209 11.50 2.12 -13.98
N ALA A 210 11.10 2.61 -12.81
CA ALA A 210 10.43 1.80 -11.79
C ALA A 210 9.09 1.21 -12.31
N ALA A 211 8.28 2.03 -12.97
CA ALA A 211 7.01 1.59 -13.56
C ALA A 211 7.21 0.54 -14.67
N LEU A 212 8.17 0.75 -15.56
CA LEU A 212 8.51 -0.20 -16.62
C LEU A 212 9.10 -1.50 -16.06
N ALA A 213 9.98 -1.43 -15.07
CA ALA A 213 10.57 -2.62 -14.46
C ALA A 213 9.50 -3.50 -13.77
N LEU A 214 8.55 -2.87 -13.06
CA LEU A 214 7.43 -3.60 -12.45
C LEU A 214 6.47 -4.15 -13.51
N LEU A 215 6.23 -3.43 -14.61
CA LEU A 215 5.42 -3.88 -15.73
C LEU A 215 6.05 -5.10 -16.42
N GLY A 216 7.35 -5.05 -16.71
CA GLY A 216 8.10 -6.19 -17.26
C GLY A 216 8.01 -7.42 -16.34
N LYS A 217 8.12 -7.21 -15.03
CA LYS A 217 7.94 -8.27 -14.03
C LYS A 217 6.50 -8.83 -14.03
N ALA A 218 5.48 -7.98 -14.14
CA ALA A 218 4.09 -8.41 -14.23
C ALA A 218 3.84 -9.24 -15.50
N TYR A 219 4.47 -8.89 -16.63
CA TYR A 219 4.42 -9.69 -17.86
C TYR A 219 5.10 -11.06 -17.69
N LEU A 220 6.26 -11.12 -17.01
CA LEU A 220 6.95 -12.38 -16.73
C LEU A 220 6.06 -13.37 -15.95
N TYR A 221 5.38 -12.90 -14.93
CA TYR A 221 4.49 -13.75 -14.11
C TYR A 221 3.31 -14.30 -14.91
N GLN A 222 2.90 -13.63 -15.98
CA GLN A 222 1.87 -14.07 -16.90
C GLN A 222 2.41 -14.88 -18.10
N LYS A 223 3.71 -15.11 -18.17
CA LYS A 223 4.39 -15.77 -19.31
C LYS A 223 4.26 -14.99 -20.63
N LYS A 224 4.03 -13.68 -20.56
CA LYS A 224 4.06 -12.75 -21.71
C LYS A 224 5.52 -12.38 -22.00
N TRP A 225 6.28 -13.36 -22.52
CA TRP A 225 7.74 -13.26 -22.62
C TRP A 225 8.23 -12.13 -23.54
N VAL A 226 7.51 -11.91 -24.64
CA VAL A 226 7.88 -10.88 -25.63
C VAL A 226 7.64 -9.49 -25.06
N GLU A 227 6.49 -9.27 -24.44
CA GLU A 227 6.14 -8.01 -23.78
C GLU A 227 7.11 -7.71 -22.64
N ALA A 228 7.45 -8.72 -21.84
CA ALA A 228 8.43 -8.58 -20.76
C ALA A 228 9.81 -8.15 -21.29
N ALA A 229 10.32 -8.85 -22.32
CA ALA A 229 11.62 -8.54 -22.91
C ALA A 229 11.64 -7.12 -23.47
N ASN A 230 10.65 -6.73 -24.27
CA ASN A 230 10.56 -5.39 -24.83
C ASN A 230 10.52 -4.31 -23.75
N THR A 231 9.77 -4.55 -22.67
CA THR A 231 9.66 -3.57 -21.58
C THR A 231 10.98 -3.44 -20.79
N PHE A 232 11.69 -4.54 -20.55
CA PHE A 232 13.01 -4.47 -19.92
C PHE A 232 14.06 -3.82 -20.85
N ASP A 233 13.97 -4.06 -22.17
CA ASP A 233 14.83 -3.40 -23.14
C ASP A 233 14.65 -1.87 -23.11
N GLU A 234 13.42 -1.37 -22.87
CA GLU A 234 13.20 0.07 -22.67
C GLU A 234 13.92 0.60 -21.42
N VAL A 235 13.91 -0.15 -20.31
CA VAL A 235 14.64 0.23 -19.08
C VAL A 235 16.13 0.29 -19.34
N ILE A 236 16.68 -0.75 -19.98
CA ILE A 236 18.12 -0.84 -20.30
C ILE A 236 18.54 0.27 -21.30
N ALA A 237 17.75 0.46 -22.35
CA ALA A 237 18.03 1.46 -23.39
C ALA A 237 17.93 2.90 -22.89
N SER A 238 17.27 3.14 -21.74
CA SER A 238 17.21 4.47 -21.12
C SER A 238 18.59 5.01 -20.73
N GLY A 239 19.56 4.12 -20.49
CA GLY A 239 20.91 4.47 -20.01
C GLY A 239 20.92 5.09 -18.60
N THR A 240 19.79 5.07 -17.90
CA THR A 240 19.66 5.62 -16.54
C THR A 240 20.27 4.69 -15.50
N TYR A 241 20.19 3.37 -15.75
CA TYR A 241 20.65 2.32 -14.85
C TYR A 241 21.82 1.56 -15.45
N ALA A 242 22.72 1.12 -14.59
CA ALA A 242 23.89 0.33 -14.99
C ALA A 242 24.33 -0.56 -13.82
N LEU A 243 24.81 -1.76 -14.14
CA LEU A 243 25.45 -2.61 -13.15
C LEU A 243 26.71 -1.92 -12.60
N ILE A 244 26.97 -2.08 -11.31
CA ILE A 244 28.23 -1.62 -10.69
C ILE A 244 29.32 -2.65 -10.89
N ASP A 245 30.57 -2.18 -11.06
CA ASP A 245 31.69 -3.07 -11.40
C ASP A 245 32.08 -4.02 -10.28
N ASP A 246 31.98 -3.56 -9.03
CA ASP A 246 32.29 -4.36 -7.84
C ASP A 246 31.02 -4.75 -7.10
N TYR A 247 30.64 -6.02 -7.19
CA TYR A 247 29.47 -6.58 -6.52
C TYR A 247 29.47 -6.37 -4.99
N THR A 248 30.64 -6.30 -4.36
CA THR A 248 30.72 -6.08 -2.91
C THR A 248 30.28 -4.68 -2.49
N GLU A 249 30.41 -3.69 -3.37
CA GLU A 249 29.97 -2.33 -3.15
C GLU A 249 28.44 -2.16 -3.21
N LEU A 250 27.73 -3.14 -3.79
CA LEU A 250 26.26 -3.11 -3.86
C LEU A 250 25.63 -3.05 -2.46
N PHE A 251 26.26 -3.68 -1.46
CA PHE A 251 25.77 -3.78 -0.09
C PHE A 251 26.39 -2.75 0.86
N SER A 252 27.18 -1.82 0.33
CA SER A 252 27.81 -0.76 1.12
C SER A 252 26.79 0.35 1.41
N VAL A 253 26.67 0.75 2.69
CA VAL A 253 25.84 1.90 3.11
C VAL A 253 26.29 3.20 2.39
N ALA A 254 27.59 3.32 2.13
CA ALA A 254 28.13 4.49 1.40
C ALA A 254 27.68 4.53 -0.08
N ASN A 255 27.19 3.43 -0.62
CA ASN A 255 26.78 3.27 -2.01
C ASN A 255 25.27 3.05 -2.18
N GLU A 256 24.49 3.45 -1.21
CA GLU A 256 23.02 3.43 -1.33
C GLU A 256 22.54 4.26 -2.53
N ASN A 257 21.44 3.83 -3.14
CA ASN A 257 20.85 4.47 -4.31
C ASN A 257 21.84 4.61 -5.50
N ASN A 258 22.69 3.60 -5.70
CA ASN A 258 23.66 3.53 -6.80
C ASN A 258 22.97 3.36 -8.17
N SER A 259 23.77 3.24 -9.23
CA SER A 259 23.28 3.12 -10.61
C SER A 259 22.49 1.83 -10.88
N GLU A 260 22.62 0.80 -10.06
CA GLU A 260 21.91 -0.47 -10.20
C GLU A 260 20.48 -0.40 -9.61
N THR A 261 20.24 0.57 -8.72
CA THR A 261 18.96 0.76 -8.05
C THR A 261 17.91 1.35 -8.99
N VAL A 262 16.88 0.56 -9.31
CA VAL A 262 15.75 1.04 -10.12
C VAL A 262 14.66 1.65 -9.23
N PHE A 263 14.36 1.02 -8.10
CA PHE A 263 13.41 1.49 -7.10
C PHE A 263 13.71 0.87 -5.75
N ASP A 264 13.87 1.69 -4.72
CA ASP A 264 14.13 1.28 -3.36
C ASP A 264 13.10 1.88 -2.39
N VAL A 265 12.73 1.10 -1.39
CA VAL A 265 12.02 1.61 -0.22
C VAL A 265 13.06 2.20 0.74
N GLN A 266 12.97 3.51 0.97
CA GLN A 266 13.93 4.21 1.82
C GLN A 266 13.52 4.07 3.28
N TYR A 267 14.40 3.50 4.11
CA TYR A 267 14.23 3.38 5.55
C TYR A 267 15.13 4.36 6.30
N SER A 268 14.66 4.86 7.43
CA SER A 268 15.45 5.69 8.32
C SER A 268 15.95 4.87 9.51
N GLY A 269 17.23 4.94 9.81
CA GLY A 269 17.80 4.36 11.04
C GLY A 269 17.49 5.17 12.31
N ALA A 270 16.88 6.35 12.18
CA ALA A 270 16.54 7.21 13.32
C ALA A 270 15.27 6.77 14.07
N GLU A 271 14.45 5.93 13.45
CA GLU A 271 13.18 5.47 13.99
C GLU A 271 13.25 3.98 14.29
N GLY A 272 13.04 3.62 15.55
CA GLY A 272 13.04 2.22 15.98
C GLY A 272 11.81 1.49 15.45
N GLY A 273 11.99 0.35 14.81
CA GLY A 273 10.90 -0.54 14.42
C GLY A 273 10.14 -1.07 15.63
N SER A 274 8.84 -1.36 15.45
CA SER A 274 7.98 -1.95 16.48
C SER A 274 7.38 -3.25 15.98
N TYR A 275 7.47 -4.30 16.80
CA TYR A 275 6.97 -5.64 16.46
C TYR A 275 5.45 -5.82 16.56
N GLY A 276 4.71 -4.81 17.02
CA GLY A 276 3.30 -4.96 17.36
C GLY A 276 2.32 -4.76 16.20
N CYS A 277 2.70 -4.07 15.14
CA CYS A 277 1.80 -3.69 14.06
C CYS A 277 2.55 -3.53 12.73
N PHE A 278 2.31 -4.39 11.77
CA PHE A 278 2.96 -4.32 10.45
C PHE A 278 2.57 -3.09 9.62
N ILE A 279 1.40 -2.51 9.86
CA ILE A 279 0.95 -1.28 9.20
C ILE A 279 1.41 -0.02 9.93
N CYS A 280 1.92 -0.16 11.16
CA CYS A 280 2.36 0.94 12.01
C CYS A 280 3.89 0.91 12.21
N LEU A 281 4.60 0.02 11.55
CA LEU A 281 6.04 -0.10 11.70
C LEU A 281 6.73 1.07 11.00
N GLU A 282 7.56 1.74 11.74
CA GLU A 282 8.52 2.71 11.23
C GLU A 282 9.91 2.08 11.25
N GLY A 283 10.70 2.35 10.23
CA GLY A 283 12.03 1.77 10.09
C GLY A 283 12.04 0.33 9.58
N ASN A 284 13.23 -0.17 9.29
CA ASN A 284 13.46 -1.52 8.78
C ASN A 284 13.64 -2.52 9.94
N VAL A 285 12.63 -3.31 10.22
CA VAL A 285 12.71 -4.38 11.23
C VAL A 285 13.24 -5.71 10.66
N GLY A 286 13.44 -5.80 9.34
CA GLY A 286 13.91 -7.02 8.67
C GLY A 286 15.21 -7.59 9.26
N PRO A 287 16.27 -6.79 9.50
CA PRO A 287 17.49 -7.27 10.09
C PRO A 287 17.31 -7.91 11.48
N GLY A 288 16.35 -7.43 12.27
CA GLY A 288 16.08 -7.96 13.60
C GLY A 288 15.52 -9.38 13.64
N PHE A 289 15.01 -9.88 12.51
CA PHE A 289 14.48 -11.25 12.40
C PHE A 289 15.46 -12.22 11.76
N GLN A 290 16.63 -11.73 11.34
CA GLN A 290 17.67 -12.53 10.74
C GLN A 290 18.85 -12.64 11.72
N GLY A 291 19.20 -13.84 12.13
CA GLY A 291 20.34 -14.06 13.01
C GLY A 291 19.99 -14.83 14.26
N ILE A 292 20.96 -14.90 15.17
CA ILE A 292 20.84 -15.67 16.39
C ILE A 292 20.10 -14.84 17.44
N ARG A 293 18.96 -15.35 17.91
CA ARG A 293 18.20 -14.72 18.99
C ARG A 293 19.06 -14.58 20.27
N GLN A 294 18.92 -13.44 20.96
CA GLN A 294 19.67 -13.13 22.16
C GLN A 294 21.22 -13.22 21.98
N TYR A 295 21.70 -12.83 20.79
CA TYR A 295 23.12 -12.79 20.53
C TYR A 295 23.82 -11.82 21.49
N GLU A 296 24.83 -12.34 22.24
CA GLU A 296 25.75 -11.56 23.07
C GLU A 296 27.14 -11.63 22.43
N GLY A 297 27.58 -10.58 21.76
CA GLY A 297 28.88 -10.55 21.11
C GLY A 297 29.17 -9.22 20.43
N PRO A 298 30.25 -9.13 19.65
CA PRO A 298 30.55 -7.94 18.87
C PRO A 298 29.41 -7.66 17.90
N VAL A 299 28.94 -6.40 17.88
CA VAL A 299 27.96 -5.95 16.91
C VAL A 299 28.66 -5.82 15.55
N TYR A 300 28.24 -6.60 14.58
CA TYR A 300 28.67 -6.49 13.20
C TYR A 300 27.57 -5.78 12.41
N GLY A 301 27.71 -4.47 12.22
CA GLY A 301 26.71 -3.62 11.58
C GLY A 301 25.52 -3.32 12.51
N ASP A 302 24.45 -2.78 11.96
CA ASP A 302 23.26 -2.35 12.69
C ASP A 302 22.26 -3.49 12.98
N GLY A 303 22.67 -4.72 12.78
CA GLY A 303 21.85 -5.91 13.01
C GLY A 303 21.73 -6.24 14.49
N ASN A 304 20.58 -5.99 15.09
CA ASN A 304 20.22 -6.63 16.34
C ASN A 304 19.69 -8.02 16.02
N SER A 305 20.40 -9.03 16.50
CA SER A 305 19.88 -10.38 16.52
C SER A 305 18.89 -10.54 17.68
N TYR A 306 17.73 -11.07 17.42
CA TYR A 306 16.73 -11.46 18.40
C TYR A 306 16.71 -12.97 18.58
#